data_ad9baf585aa2693d83fbf80681f85f1c
#
_entry.id   ad9baf585aa2693d83fbf80681f85f1c
#
_cell.length_a   1.000
_cell.length_b   1.000
_cell.length_c   1.000
_cell.angle_alpha   90.00
_cell.angle_beta   90.00
_cell.angle_gamma   90.00
#
_symmetry.space_group_name_H-M   'P 1'
#
loop_
_entity.id
_entity.type
_entity.pdbx_description
1 polymer ?
#
loop_
_entity_poly.entity_id
_entity_poly.type
_entity_poly.pdbx_seq_one_letter_code
_entity_poly.pdbx_strand_id
1 'polypeptide(L)'
;MKIRLTDIEYPFVTAGTVFTFTGEHPFDKEPVDFMLCEYHSGKADRCEFAFYCVSGYHSGSLEYVLPIEAKAQGTVVAVSTQWLKEHWKSHVYGGCKACDVTLTNWIWDQNEKYKSNTKE
;
A
#
# COMPACT_ATOMS: atom_id res chain seq x y z
N MET A 1 1.61 -15.13 -0.36
CA MET A 1 1.03 -15.06 -1.71
C MET A 1 1.04 -13.61 -2.19
N LYS A 2 1.39 -13.40 -3.46
CA LYS A 2 1.44 -12.07 -4.04
C LYS A 2 0.26 -11.85 -4.98
N ILE A 3 -0.33 -10.66 -4.92
CA ILE A 3 -1.41 -10.28 -5.83
C ILE A 3 -1.11 -8.89 -6.37
N ARG A 4 -1.39 -8.64 -7.64
CA ARG A 4 -1.18 -7.31 -8.21
C ARG A 4 -2.17 -6.33 -7.62
N LEU A 5 -1.70 -5.10 -7.42
CA LEU A 5 -2.57 -4.03 -6.93
C LEU A 5 -3.83 -3.88 -7.78
N THR A 6 -3.69 -3.94 -9.09
CA THR A 6 -4.81 -3.78 -10.01
C THR A 6 -5.81 -4.94 -9.98
N ASP A 7 -5.42 -6.08 -9.42
CA ASP A 7 -6.27 -7.26 -9.33
C ASP A 7 -7.02 -7.37 -8.00
N ILE A 8 -6.73 -6.47 -7.06
CA ILE A 8 -7.39 -6.50 -5.76
C ILE A 8 -8.81 -5.94 -5.89
N GLU A 9 -9.78 -6.72 -5.46
CA GLU A 9 -11.18 -6.30 -5.46
C GLU A 9 -11.63 -5.77 -4.11
N TYR A 10 -10.89 -6.07 -3.06
CA TYR A 10 -11.22 -5.63 -1.72
C TYR A 10 -11.10 -4.09 -1.66
N PRO A 11 -12.09 -3.40 -1.06
CA PRO A 11 -12.18 -1.93 -1.18
C PRO A 11 -11.14 -1.14 -0.39
N PHE A 12 -10.46 -1.76 0.57
CA PHE A 12 -9.46 -1.03 1.36
C PHE A 12 -8.26 -1.90 1.72
N VAL A 13 -7.17 -1.22 2.05
CA VAL A 13 -5.89 -1.83 2.43
C VAL A 13 -5.52 -1.30 3.81
N THR A 14 -5.08 -2.19 4.69
CA THR A 14 -4.75 -1.82 6.07
C THR A 14 -3.24 -1.73 6.29
N ALA A 15 -2.85 -1.15 7.41
CA ALA A 15 -1.44 -1.07 7.81
C ALA A 15 -0.84 -2.48 7.91
N GLY A 16 0.42 -2.59 7.53
CA GLY A 16 1.13 -3.87 7.48
C GLY A 16 1.22 -4.47 6.10
N THR A 17 0.42 -3.98 5.14
CA THR A 17 0.49 -4.43 3.76
C THR A 17 1.81 -4.00 3.13
N VAL A 18 2.47 -4.93 2.43
CA VAL A 18 3.73 -4.66 1.76
C VAL A 18 3.52 -4.62 0.25
N PHE A 19 3.93 -3.51 -0.36
CA PHE A 19 3.82 -3.27 -1.79
C PHE A 19 5.20 -3.45 -2.41
N THR A 20 5.35 -4.41 -3.32
CA THR A 20 6.62 -4.74 -3.95
C THR A 20 6.61 -4.34 -5.42
N PHE A 21 7.67 -3.69 -5.86
CA PHE A 21 7.83 -3.27 -7.26
C PHE A 21 9.32 -3.17 -7.59
N THR A 22 9.64 -3.09 -8.88
CA THR A 22 11.03 -2.89 -9.31
C THR A 22 11.35 -1.41 -9.25
N GLY A 23 12.39 -1.07 -8.49
CA GLY A 23 12.77 0.31 -8.28
C GLY A 23 13.61 0.89 -9.41
N GLU A 24 13.73 2.23 -9.40
CA GLU A 24 14.64 2.98 -10.25
C GLU A 24 15.53 3.81 -9.33
N HIS A 25 16.56 4.46 -9.90
CA HIS A 25 17.40 5.33 -9.09
C HIS A 25 16.54 6.31 -8.26
N PRO A 26 16.79 6.53 -6.97
CA PRO A 26 17.92 6.05 -6.16
C PRO A 26 17.76 4.64 -5.59
N PHE A 27 16.67 3.96 -5.90
CA PHE A 27 16.50 2.56 -5.54
C PHE A 27 17.14 1.72 -6.64
N ASP A 28 17.98 0.76 -6.27
CA ASP A 28 18.64 -0.11 -7.22
C ASP A 28 17.62 -0.92 -8.02
N LYS A 29 18.06 -1.61 -9.06
CA LYS A 29 17.19 -2.42 -9.92
C LYS A 29 16.58 -3.64 -9.22
N GLU A 30 16.86 -3.81 -7.94
CA GLU A 30 16.30 -4.88 -7.16
C GLU A 30 14.87 -4.55 -6.72
N PRO A 31 14.07 -5.55 -6.34
CA PRO A 31 12.73 -5.29 -5.82
C PRO A 31 12.76 -4.37 -4.61
N VAL A 32 11.83 -3.44 -4.59
CA VAL A 32 11.68 -2.49 -3.50
C VAL A 32 10.37 -2.82 -2.78
N ASP A 33 10.41 -2.84 -1.46
CA ASP A 33 9.25 -3.08 -0.63
C ASP A 33 8.88 -1.82 0.15
N PHE A 34 7.66 -1.34 -0.06
CA PHE A 34 7.08 -0.26 0.74
C PHE A 34 6.02 -0.86 1.65
N MET A 35 6.10 -0.59 2.93
CA MET A 35 5.06 -1.03 3.88
C MET A 35 4.14 0.12 4.21
N LEU A 36 2.84 -0.12 4.14
CA LEU A 36 1.85 0.85 4.59
C LEU A 36 1.82 0.80 6.12
N CYS A 37 2.01 1.97 6.74
CA CYS A 37 2.05 2.08 8.20
C CYS A 37 1.15 3.20 8.66
N GLU A 38 0.70 3.13 9.90
CA GLU A 38 0.01 4.28 10.50
C GLU A 38 1.03 5.38 10.74
N TYR A 39 0.61 6.61 10.46
CA TYR A 39 1.48 7.78 10.62
C TYR A 39 0.63 9.00 10.93
N HIS A 40 0.76 9.52 12.14
CA HIS A 40 -0.04 10.63 12.61
C HIS A 40 0.73 11.95 12.40
N SER A 41 0.50 12.57 11.25
CA SER A 41 1.18 13.81 10.89
C SER A 41 0.67 15.03 11.66
N GLY A 42 -0.56 14.94 12.18
CA GLY A 42 -1.22 16.06 12.81
C GLY A 42 -1.80 17.07 11.82
N LYS A 43 -1.75 16.80 10.53
CA LYS A 43 -2.24 17.70 9.49
C LYS A 43 -3.60 17.24 8.96
N ALA A 44 -4.52 18.18 8.81
CA ALA A 44 -5.89 17.89 8.38
C ALA A 44 -5.97 17.41 6.93
N ASP A 45 -4.99 17.75 6.09
CA ASP A 45 -4.99 17.37 4.68
C ASP A 45 -4.31 16.03 4.42
N ARG A 46 -3.94 15.30 5.49
CA ARG A 46 -3.33 13.98 5.38
C ARG A 46 -4.19 12.95 6.09
N CYS A 47 -4.28 11.76 5.52
CA CYS A 47 -4.84 10.65 6.27
C CYS A 47 -3.74 10.10 7.19
N GLU A 48 -4.09 9.20 8.08
CA GLU A 48 -3.16 8.74 9.11
C GLU A 48 -2.32 7.56 8.65
N PHE A 49 -1.84 7.60 7.40
CA PHE A 49 -1.04 6.53 6.81
C PHE A 49 0.11 7.07 5.99
N ALA A 50 1.18 6.31 5.95
CA ALA A 50 2.35 6.61 5.14
C ALA A 50 2.99 5.33 4.65
N PHE A 51 3.80 5.43 3.60
CA PHE A 51 4.63 4.34 3.13
C PHE A 51 6.04 4.50 3.64
N TYR A 52 6.59 3.41 4.19
CA TYR A 52 8.00 3.33 4.57
C TYR A 52 8.69 2.29 3.70
N CYS A 53 9.89 2.58 3.27
CA CYS A 53 10.71 1.57 2.60
C CYS A 53 11.19 0.56 3.65
N VAL A 54 10.99 -0.73 3.39
CA VAL A 54 11.37 -1.78 4.34
C VAL A 54 12.32 -2.80 3.73
N SER A 55 12.94 -2.45 2.60
CA SER A 55 13.92 -3.32 1.95
C SER A 55 15.15 -2.55 1.52
N GLY A 56 16.28 -3.27 1.44
CA GLY A 56 17.50 -2.75 0.87
C GLY A 56 18.09 -1.55 1.59
N TYR A 57 18.82 -0.76 0.84
CA TYR A 57 19.61 0.35 1.35
C TYR A 57 18.76 1.44 2.02
N HIS A 58 17.54 1.64 1.55
CA HIS A 58 16.64 2.67 2.08
C HIS A 58 15.71 2.19 3.19
N SER A 59 15.95 1.00 3.74
CA SER A 59 15.12 0.45 4.80
C SER A 59 14.95 1.42 5.97
N GLY A 60 13.71 1.64 6.36
CA GLY A 60 13.36 2.52 7.47
C GLY A 60 13.04 3.95 7.07
N SER A 61 13.24 4.33 5.81
CA SER A 61 12.95 5.70 5.40
C SER A 61 11.47 5.91 5.13
N LEU A 62 10.97 7.07 5.54
CA LEU A 62 9.61 7.52 5.22
C LEU A 62 9.59 8.00 3.79
N GLU A 63 8.79 7.33 2.94
CA GLU A 63 8.79 7.64 1.50
C GLU A 63 7.65 8.55 1.08
N TYR A 64 6.46 8.37 1.64
CA TYR A 64 5.31 9.14 1.20
C TYR A 64 4.22 9.15 2.27
N VAL A 65 3.74 10.34 2.62
CA VAL A 65 2.59 10.50 3.54
C VAL A 65 1.34 10.70 2.69
N LEU A 66 0.36 9.82 2.85
CA LEU A 66 -0.82 9.84 2.00
C LEU A 66 -1.74 11.02 2.29
N PRO A 67 -2.39 11.59 1.25
CA PRO A 67 -3.34 12.67 1.45
C PRO A 67 -4.66 12.16 2.00
N ILE A 68 -5.48 13.07 2.51
CA ILE A 68 -6.77 12.71 3.08
C ILE A 68 -7.68 11.99 2.08
N GLU A 69 -7.56 12.28 0.80
CA GLU A 69 -8.35 11.65 -0.26
C GLU A 69 -8.08 10.15 -0.39
N ALA A 70 -6.94 9.69 0.13
CA ALA A 70 -6.59 8.26 0.09
C ALA A 70 -7.32 7.46 1.16
N LYS A 71 -7.96 8.11 2.12
CA LYS A 71 -8.65 7.41 3.20
C LYS A 71 -9.86 6.65 2.66
N ALA A 72 -10.04 5.41 3.13
CA ALA A 72 -11.19 4.60 2.76
C ALA A 72 -12.47 5.21 3.32
N GLN A 73 -13.56 5.02 2.59
CA GLN A 73 -14.88 5.50 3.01
C GLN A 73 -15.39 4.69 4.20
N GLY A 74 -16.20 5.34 5.02
CA GLY A 74 -16.86 4.68 6.14
C GLY A 74 -16.08 4.77 7.43
N THR A 75 -16.31 3.81 8.33
CA THR A 75 -15.71 3.80 9.66
C THR A 75 -14.39 3.05 9.74
N VAL A 76 -13.93 2.51 8.63
CA VAL A 76 -12.70 1.71 8.61
C VAL A 76 -11.48 2.61 8.59
N VAL A 77 -10.51 2.31 9.46
CA VAL A 77 -9.23 3.02 9.48
C VAL A 77 -8.31 2.32 8.50
N ALA A 78 -8.37 2.74 7.25
CA ALA A 78 -7.67 2.08 6.16
C ALA A 78 -7.53 3.01 4.96
N VAL A 79 -6.78 2.56 3.95
CA VAL A 79 -6.55 3.31 2.71
C VAL A 79 -7.38 2.71 1.60
N SER A 80 -7.95 3.57 0.75
CA SER A 80 -8.76 3.15 -0.39
C SER A 80 -7.90 2.44 -1.43
N THR A 81 -8.28 1.20 -1.75
CA THR A 81 -7.62 0.44 -2.82
C THR A 81 -7.77 1.16 -4.16
N GLN A 82 -8.95 1.72 -4.42
CA GLN A 82 -9.21 2.43 -5.68
C GLN A 82 -8.32 3.66 -5.81
N TRP A 83 -8.14 4.41 -4.73
CA TRP A 83 -7.24 5.56 -4.75
C TRP A 83 -5.81 5.13 -5.11
N LEU A 84 -5.33 4.04 -4.51
CA LEU A 84 -3.99 3.53 -4.80
C LEU A 84 -3.84 3.12 -6.27
N LYS A 85 -4.85 2.44 -6.82
CA LYS A 85 -4.81 2.03 -8.23
C LYS A 85 -4.73 3.24 -9.17
N GLU A 86 -5.47 4.30 -8.85
CA GLU A 86 -5.54 5.48 -9.70
C GLU A 86 -4.36 6.42 -9.54
N HIS A 87 -3.73 6.43 -8.38
CA HIS A 87 -2.73 7.44 -8.05
C HIS A 87 -1.34 6.89 -7.73
N TRP A 88 -1.11 5.60 -7.88
CA TRP A 88 0.19 5.03 -7.55
C TRP A 88 1.32 5.74 -8.28
N LYS A 89 1.26 5.76 -9.60
CA LYS A 89 2.33 6.34 -10.41
C LYS A 89 2.46 7.85 -10.24
N SER A 90 1.34 8.54 -10.10
CA SER A 90 1.36 10.00 -10.04
C SER A 90 1.68 10.55 -8.66
N HIS A 91 1.45 9.79 -7.59
CA HIS A 91 1.58 10.30 -6.22
C HIS A 91 2.53 9.48 -5.35
N VAL A 92 2.53 8.16 -5.46
CA VAL A 92 3.31 7.31 -4.55
C VAL A 92 4.71 7.05 -5.10
N TYR A 93 4.81 6.48 -6.28
CA TYR A 93 6.11 6.17 -6.87
C TYR A 93 6.04 6.25 -8.40
N GLY A 94 6.72 7.22 -8.98
CA GLY A 94 6.65 7.49 -10.42
C GLY A 94 7.38 6.50 -11.30
N GLY A 95 8.24 5.67 -10.72
CA GLY A 95 9.07 4.75 -11.50
C GLY A 95 8.36 3.48 -11.97
N CYS A 96 7.10 3.25 -11.55
CA CYS A 96 6.35 2.09 -12.03
C CYS A 96 4.86 2.36 -12.06
N LYS A 97 4.16 1.54 -12.84
CA LYS A 97 2.70 1.62 -12.96
C LYS A 97 2.05 0.77 -11.85
N ALA A 98 0.80 1.09 -11.52
CA ALA A 98 0.05 0.31 -10.53
C ALA A 98 -0.04 -1.18 -10.90
N CYS A 99 -0.12 -1.51 -12.19
CA CYS A 99 -0.20 -2.90 -12.63
C CYS A 99 1.09 -3.70 -12.40
N ASP A 100 2.20 -3.01 -12.13
CA ASP A 100 3.49 -3.65 -11.85
C ASP A 100 3.78 -3.76 -10.36
N VAL A 101 2.84 -3.37 -9.52
CA VAL A 101 2.98 -3.45 -8.07
C VAL A 101 2.25 -4.68 -7.56
N THR A 102 2.93 -5.48 -6.72
CA THR A 102 2.30 -6.64 -6.09
C THR A 102 2.25 -6.43 -4.59
N LEU A 103 1.17 -6.93 -3.98
CA LEU A 103 1.00 -6.87 -2.54
C LEU A 103 1.22 -8.25 -1.94
N THR A 104 2.00 -8.27 -0.85
CA THR A 104 2.07 -9.45 -0.01
C THR A 104 1.65 -9.03 1.34
N ASN A 105 0.94 -9.87 2.04
CA ASN A 105 0.69 -9.68 3.36
C ASN A 105 -0.58 -10.04 3.87
N TRP A 106 -0.73 -9.41 4.87
CA TRP A 106 -1.81 -9.38 5.83
C TRP A 106 -3.21 -9.12 5.24
N ILE A 107 -3.36 -8.16 4.30
CA ILE A 107 -4.69 -7.94 3.72
C ILE A 107 -5.17 -9.15 2.92
N TRP A 108 -4.26 -9.81 2.21
CA TRP A 108 -4.58 -11.01 1.47
C TRP A 108 -4.92 -12.16 2.42
N ASP A 109 -4.13 -12.32 3.46
CA ASP A 109 -4.35 -13.37 4.47
C ASP A 109 -5.68 -13.18 5.17
N GLN A 110 -6.02 -11.94 5.50
CA GLN A 110 -7.31 -11.64 6.13
C GLN A 110 -8.47 -11.94 5.20
N ASN A 111 -8.34 -11.62 3.93
CA ASN A 111 -9.38 -11.88 2.96
C ASN A 111 -9.61 -13.39 2.80
N GLU A 112 -8.55 -14.18 2.79
CA GLU A 112 -8.62 -15.63 2.74
C GLU A 112 -9.28 -16.20 4.01
N LYS A 113 -8.90 -15.69 5.16
CA LYS A 113 -9.51 -16.12 6.43
C LYS A 113 -10.99 -15.81 6.48
N TYR A 114 -11.37 -14.64 5.99
CA TYR A 114 -12.77 -14.25 5.94
C TYR A 114 -13.57 -15.19 5.05
N LYS A 115 -13.05 -15.51 3.88
CA LYS A 115 -13.68 -16.45 2.96
C LYS A 115 -13.82 -17.85 3.57
N SER A 116 -12.78 -18.30 4.26
CA SER A 116 -12.82 -19.61 4.92
C SER A 116 -13.88 -19.65 5.99
N ASN A 117 -14.02 -18.59 6.76
CA ASN A 117 -15.02 -18.52 7.83
C ASN A 117 -16.44 -18.49 7.29
N THR A 118 -16.65 -17.85 6.14
CA THR A 118 -17.98 -17.74 5.56
C THR A 118 -18.46 -19.03 4.91
N LYS A 119 -17.59 -19.99 4.69
CA LYS A 119 -17.97 -21.29 4.12
C LYS A 119 -18.63 -22.23 5.12
N GLU A 120 -18.53 -21.91 6.36
CA GLU A 120 -19.18 -22.68 7.41
C GLU A 120 -20.59 -22.17 7.63
#